data_1dcda5d16cd835ee6e4fa357d37b4a33
#
_entry.id   1dcda5d16cd835ee6e4fa357d37b4a33
#
_cell.length_a   1.000
_cell.length_b   1.000
_cell.length_c   1.000
_cell.angle_alpha   90.00
_cell.angle_beta   90.00
_cell.angle_gamma   90.00
#
_symmetry.space_group_name_H-M   'P 1'
#
loop_
_entity.id
_entity.type
_entity.pdbx_description
1 polymer ?
#
loop_
_entity_poly.entity_id
_entity_poly.type
_entity_poly.pdbx_seq_one_letter_code
_entity_poly.pdbx_strand_id
1 'polypeptide(L)'
;LHKDKLKERALSIVPLPNHYKLIIEEYSNDERVIFSWANEQQDESLTVELDCTGNLIYLSIEKNDSVSEADSLSIDEKRRCAEHFLLNHYHSALEELTFSKAKVLSRVDRFYFEQFVMDLPLEHAGCFIDVDAIGNIVGFRYNGVKISPNVPSSLVSRETLMEYVRNALALQLVITKLSRDVYNVNKDGLHLVYQVNSFLHFKADALEPTLTIIRDENEPECYAALPPLPTNIIANEFTNEEIIGITDELELIREVDMGPEIGIVWRKRDWKMREQDLSMNSFFKMRSEDTVKAIISKKTGKIRSFGWIHERLGNLQLSQEACYQKAIDFLMKIIPDYFPYLQRIIREDEEEDEREKESFIFHAHNNQSISILDVIIVVVNRTTGQIDYFSGPNFDLKELSQIPIEPAISTEEAYRRFLENIDFQLVWDKNYDDKIESFQLVYQACDRHTRSPIRYIDATTGEIIVSNN
;
A
#
# COMPACT_ATOMS: atom_id res chain seq x y z
N LEU A 1 21.82 -14.76 -23.14
CA LEU A 1 21.39 -14.62 -24.56
C LEU A 1 21.75 -13.24 -25.08
N HIS A 2 21.95 -13.12 -26.44
CA HIS A 2 22.11 -11.81 -27.08
C HIS A 2 20.82 -10.99 -26.93
N LYS A 3 20.90 -9.67 -26.80
CA LYS A 3 19.75 -8.76 -26.57
C LYS A 3 18.59 -9.01 -27.55
N ASP A 4 18.90 -9.15 -28.85
CA ASP A 4 17.89 -9.38 -29.90
C ASP A 4 17.11 -10.69 -29.66
N LYS A 5 17.80 -11.76 -29.22
CA LYS A 5 17.17 -13.04 -28.92
C LYS A 5 16.25 -12.99 -27.70
N LEU A 6 16.59 -12.17 -26.69
CA LEU A 6 15.72 -11.96 -25.54
C LEU A 6 14.44 -11.24 -25.94
N LYS A 7 14.55 -10.23 -26.82
CA LYS A 7 13.39 -9.52 -27.36
C LYS A 7 12.50 -10.41 -28.23
N GLU A 8 13.09 -11.22 -29.13
CA GLU A 8 12.37 -12.22 -29.89
C GLU A 8 11.66 -13.24 -28.97
N ARG A 9 12.33 -13.66 -27.90
CA ARG A 9 11.75 -14.55 -26.90
C ARG A 9 10.55 -13.90 -26.20
N ALA A 10 10.65 -12.65 -25.76
CA ALA A 10 9.56 -11.93 -25.14
C ALA A 10 8.34 -11.83 -26.09
N LEU A 11 8.56 -11.51 -27.35
CA LEU A 11 7.50 -11.45 -28.38
C LEU A 11 6.89 -12.82 -28.73
N SER A 12 7.59 -13.91 -28.44
CA SER A 12 7.06 -15.27 -28.67
C SER A 12 6.13 -15.76 -27.55
N ILE A 13 6.10 -15.08 -26.39
CA ILE A 13 5.30 -15.49 -25.23
C ILE A 13 3.83 -15.11 -25.40
N VAL A 14 3.59 -13.90 -25.87
CA VAL A 14 2.24 -13.37 -26.08
C VAL A 14 2.18 -12.59 -27.38
N PRO A 15 1.11 -12.76 -28.19
CA PRO A 15 0.91 -11.97 -29.41
C PRO A 15 0.83 -10.49 -29.08
N LEU A 16 1.74 -9.70 -29.65
CA LEU A 16 1.74 -8.25 -29.50
C LEU A 16 0.74 -7.62 -30.47
N PRO A 17 -0.23 -6.80 -29.99
CA PRO A 17 -1.11 -6.04 -30.88
C PRO A 17 -0.32 -5.05 -31.76
N ASN A 18 -0.68 -4.94 -33.04
CA ASN A 18 0.05 -4.13 -34.02
C ASN A 18 0.16 -2.64 -33.68
N HIS A 19 -0.76 -2.14 -32.86
CA HIS A 19 -0.82 -0.72 -32.44
C HIS A 19 -0.02 -0.42 -31.18
N TYR A 20 0.56 -1.43 -30.52
CA TYR A 20 1.41 -1.22 -29.35
C TYR A 20 2.81 -0.80 -29.76
N LYS A 21 3.38 0.15 -29.00
CA LYS A 21 4.75 0.64 -29.16
C LYS A 21 5.57 0.21 -27.95
N LEU A 22 6.85 -0.12 -28.18
CA LEU A 22 7.79 -0.39 -27.11
C LEU A 22 8.05 0.89 -26.32
N ILE A 23 7.81 0.86 -25.02
CA ILE A 23 7.97 2.01 -24.12
C ILE A 23 9.07 1.80 -23.08
N ILE A 24 9.39 0.54 -22.75
CA ILE A 24 10.50 0.20 -21.86
C ILE A 24 11.28 -0.97 -22.47
N GLU A 25 12.60 -0.83 -22.52
CA GLU A 25 13.56 -1.87 -22.81
C GLU A 25 14.76 -1.68 -21.90
N GLU A 26 14.83 -2.44 -20.80
CA GLU A 26 15.88 -2.28 -19.81
C GLU A 26 16.56 -3.61 -19.51
N TYR A 27 17.89 -3.56 -19.48
CA TYR A 27 18.76 -4.68 -19.14
C TYR A 27 19.43 -4.35 -17.81
N SER A 28 19.00 -4.97 -16.71
CA SER A 28 19.64 -4.78 -15.41
C SER A 28 20.96 -5.53 -15.34
N ASN A 29 21.91 -5.02 -14.56
CA ASN A 29 23.20 -5.65 -14.33
C ASN A 29 23.07 -7.01 -13.60
N ASP A 30 21.90 -7.30 -13.05
CA ASP A 30 21.59 -8.47 -12.21
C ASP A 30 20.80 -9.55 -12.95
N GLU A 31 21.06 -9.74 -14.24
CA GLU A 31 20.57 -10.92 -14.95
C GLU A 31 19.12 -10.87 -15.43
N ARG A 32 18.48 -9.70 -15.48
CA ARG A 32 17.08 -9.57 -15.93
C ARG A 32 16.93 -8.57 -17.07
N VAL A 33 15.92 -8.79 -17.89
CA VAL A 33 15.51 -7.84 -18.92
C VAL A 33 14.01 -7.61 -18.86
N ILE A 34 13.59 -6.36 -18.98
CA ILE A 34 12.20 -5.94 -19.00
C ILE A 34 11.88 -5.32 -20.35
N PHE A 35 10.81 -5.80 -20.95
CA PHE A 35 10.19 -5.20 -22.13
C PHE A 35 8.76 -4.81 -21.78
N SER A 36 8.39 -3.56 -22.06
CA SER A 36 7.00 -3.12 -21.92
C SER A 36 6.54 -2.41 -23.18
N TRP A 37 5.37 -2.79 -23.65
CA TRP A 37 4.70 -2.19 -24.78
C TRP A 37 3.35 -1.65 -24.34
N ALA A 38 2.91 -0.54 -24.93
CA ALA A 38 1.60 0.04 -24.65
C ALA A 38 0.97 0.61 -25.92
N ASN A 39 -0.35 0.80 -25.89
CA ASN A 39 -1.05 1.57 -26.89
C ASN A 39 -0.69 3.07 -26.79
N GLU A 40 -1.21 3.89 -27.69
CA GLU A 40 -0.87 5.31 -27.75
C GLU A 40 -1.37 6.10 -26.53
N GLN A 41 -2.50 5.73 -25.97
CA GLN A 41 -3.09 6.32 -24.76
C GLN A 41 -2.40 5.82 -23.47
N GLN A 42 -1.63 4.76 -23.54
CA GLN A 42 -0.98 4.08 -22.41
C GLN A 42 -1.96 3.60 -21.31
N ASP A 43 -3.19 3.30 -21.70
CA ASP A 43 -4.22 2.69 -20.85
C ASP A 43 -4.35 1.17 -21.04
N GLU A 44 -3.63 0.63 -22.04
CA GLU A 44 -3.41 -0.79 -22.24
C GLU A 44 -1.92 -1.08 -22.36
N SER A 45 -1.47 -2.16 -21.73
CA SER A 45 -0.04 -2.51 -21.71
C SER A 45 0.21 -4.01 -21.69
N LEU A 46 1.40 -4.39 -22.18
CA LEU A 46 1.99 -5.72 -22.09
C LEU A 46 3.40 -5.58 -21.55
N THR A 47 3.68 -6.21 -20.43
CA THR A 47 5.02 -6.24 -19.82
C THR A 47 5.51 -7.68 -19.69
N VAL A 48 6.74 -7.93 -20.15
CA VAL A 48 7.43 -9.21 -20.03
C VAL A 48 8.79 -8.99 -19.38
N GLU A 49 9.08 -9.74 -18.32
CA GLU A 49 10.40 -9.80 -17.71
C GLU A 49 10.97 -11.20 -17.90
N LEU A 50 12.20 -11.27 -18.39
CA LEU A 50 12.95 -12.51 -18.58
C LEU A 50 14.25 -12.48 -17.76
N ASP A 51 14.74 -13.66 -17.40
CA ASP A 51 16.13 -13.79 -16.96
C ASP A 51 17.13 -13.72 -18.15
N CYS A 52 18.42 -13.68 -17.88
CA CYS A 52 19.46 -13.60 -18.90
C CYS A 52 19.51 -14.87 -19.80
N THR A 53 18.90 -15.97 -19.38
CA THR A 53 18.80 -17.20 -20.17
C THR A 53 17.52 -17.27 -21.03
N GLY A 54 16.58 -16.35 -20.81
CA GLY A 54 15.31 -16.24 -21.56
C GLY A 54 14.13 -16.95 -20.89
N ASN A 55 14.25 -17.33 -19.62
CA ASN A 55 13.11 -17.85 -18.84
C ASN A 55 12.18 -16.70 -18.44
N LEU A 56 10.87 -16.96 -18.49
CA LEU A 56 9.86 -15.97 -18.13
C LEU A 56 9.77 -15.81 -16.62
N ILE A 57 10.05 -14.59 -16.10
CA ILE A 57 9.93 -14.26 -14.69
C ILE A 57 8.59 -13.60 -14.39
N TYR A 58 8.18 -12.65 -15.25
CA TYR A 58 6.97 -11.88 -15.06
C TYR A 58 6.25 -11.61 -16.38
N LEU A 59 4.93 -11.67 -16.32
CA LEU A 59 4.02 -11.28 -17.40
C LEU A 59 2.88 -10.47 -16.81
N SER A 60 2.53 -9.34 -17.42
CA SER A 60 1.34 -8.58 -17.12
C SER A 60 0.72 -8.07 -18.42
N ILE A 61 -0.57 -8.29 -18.58
CA ILE A 61 -1.37 -7.81 -19.72
C ILE A 61 -2.53 -7.00 -19.15
N GLU A 62 -2.50 -5.70 -19.37
CA GLU A 62 -3.57 -4.80 -19.00
C GLU A 62 -4.37 -4.42 -20.24
N LYS A 63 -5.67 -4.73 -20.25
CA LYS A 63 -6.62 -4.40 -21.31
C LYS A 63 -7.89 -3.79 -20.74
N ASN A 64 -8.50 -2.91 -21.50
CA ASN A 64 -9.77 -2.29 -21.15
C ASN A 64 -11.00 -3.12 -21.49
N ASP A 65 -10.82 -4.24 -22.22
CA ASP A 65 -11.92 -5.08 -22.68
C ASP A 65 -12.69 -5.71 -21.51
N SER A 66 -13.98 -5.43 -21.43
CA SER A 66 -14.91 -6.18 -20.58
C SER A 66 -15.34 -7.45 -21.32
N VAL A 67 -14.85 -8.60 -20.87
CA VAL A 67 -15.33 -9.89 -21.37
C VAL A 67 -16.74 -10.15 -20.85
N SER A 68 -17.64 -10.61 -21.71
CA SER A 68 -19.00 -11.00 -21.32
C SER A 68 -18.94 -12.18 -20.33
N GLU A 69 -19.65 -12.08 -19.21
CA GLU A 69 -19.77 -13.18 -18.22
C GLU A 69 -20.38 -14.47 -18.81
N ALA A 70 -21.10 -14.36 -19.93
CA ALA A 70 -21.78 -15.49 -20.56
C ALA A 70 -20.83 -16.57 -21.10
N ASP A 71 -19.57 -16.26 -21.37
CA ASP A 71 -18.57 -17.15 -21.94
C ASP A 71 -17.48 -17.56 -20.92
N SER A 72 -17.71 -17.33 -19.62
CA SER A 72 -16.72 -17.60 -18.59
C SER A 72 -16.50 -19.11 -18.38
N LEU A 73 -15.23 -19.51 -18.39
CA LEU A 73 -14.81 -20.87 -18.04
C LEU A 73 -15.01 -21.12 -16.53
N SER A 74 -15.22 -22.39 -16.17
CA SER A 74 -15.21 -22.81 -14.78
C SER A 74 -13.83 -22.64 -14.13
N ILE A 75 -13.78 -22.56 -12.80
CA ILE A 75 -12.53 -22.42 -12.05
C ILE A 75 -11.55 -23.57 -12.34
N ASP A 76 -12.07 -24.81 -12.53
CA ASP A 76 -11.25 -25.98 -12.84
C ASP A 76 -10.69 -25.93 -14.28
N GLU A 77 -11.43 -25.36 -15.23
CA GLU A 77 -10.94 -25.16 -16.59
C GLU A 77 -9.85 -24.10 -16.62
N LYS A 78 -10.06 -22.98 -15.94
CA LYS A 78 -9.03 -21.92 -15.79
C LYS A 78 -7.79 -22.44 -15.07
N ARG A 79 -7.94 -23.26 -14.04
CA ARG A 79 -6.81 -23.93 -13.39
C ARG A 79 -6.01 -24.78 -14.37
N ARG A 80 -6.66 -25.57 -15.23
CA ARG A 80 -5.98 -26.34 -16.27
C ARG A 80 -5.23 -25.48 -17.27
N CYS A 81 -5.78 -24.29 -17.63
CA CYS A 81 -5.07 -23.32 -18.44
C CYS A 81 -3.79 -22.85 -17.75
N ALA A 82 -3.88 -22.54 -16.45
CA ALA A 82 -2.73 -22.10 -15.64
C ALA A 82 -1.65 -23.22 -15.54
N GLU A 83 -2.03 -24.47 -15.26
CA GLU A 83 -1.12 -25.61 -15.19
C GLU A 83 -0.42 -25.86 -16.54
N HIS A 84 -1.17 -25.80 -17.64
CA HIS A 84 -0.60 -25.95 -18.99
C HIS A 84 0.40 -24.83 -19.31
N PHE A 85 0.06 -23.59 -18.99
CA PHE A 85 0.98 -22.45 -19.16
C PHE A 85 2.26 -22.64 -18.33
N LEU A 86 2.14 -23.03 -17.06
CA LEU A 86 3.28 -23.27 -16.19
C LEU A 86 4.22 -24.34 -16.78
N LEU A 87 3.68 -25.47 -17.20
CA LEU A 87 4.46 -26.57 -17.78
C LEU A 87 5.12 -26.20 -19.11
N ASN A 88 4.52 -25.32 -19.91
CA ASN A 88 5.11 -24.84 -21.16
C ASN A 88 6.35 -23.98 -20.93
N HIS A 89 6.42 -23.28 -19.79
CA HIS A 89 7.55 -22.42 -19.46
C HIS A 89 8.55 -23.10 -18.51
N TYR A 90 8.06 -23.98 -17.64
CA TYR A 90 8.83 -24.66 -16.58
C TYR A 90 8.38 -26.12 -16.51
N HIS A 91 8.97 -26.98 -17.35
CA HIS A 91 8.53 -28.36 -17.56
C HIS A 91 8.45 -29.23 -16.31
N SER A 92 9.34 -28.99 -15.34
CA SER A 92 9.39 -29.75 -14.06
C SER A 92 8.71 -29.01 -12.90
N ALA A 93 8.07 -27.86 -13.13
CA ALA A 93 7.55 -27.05 -12.04
C ALA A 93 6.59 -27.79 -11.11
N LEU A 94 5.70 -28.64 -11.66
CA LEU A 94 4.73 -29.40 -10.85
C LEU A 94 5.33 -30.61 -10.13
N GLU A 95 6.62 -30.90 -10.28
CA GLU A 95 7.34 -31.86 -9.44
C GLU A 95 7.72 -31.28 -8.09
N GLU A 96 7.89 -29.95 -8.01
CA GLU A 96 8.34 -29.21 -6.82
C GLU A 96 7.29 -28.25 -6.26
N LEU A 97 6.34 -27.82 -7.10
CA LEU A 97 5.28 -26.89 -6.75
C LEU A 97 3.93 -27.59 -6.76
N THR A 98 3.13 -27.33 -5.77
CA THR A 98 1.77 -27.87 -5.66
C THR A 98 0.75 -26.74 -5.73
N PHE A 99 -0.39 -26.97 -6.41
CA PHE A 99 -1.51 -26.06 -6.36
C PHE A 99 -1.95 -25.87 -4.89
N SER A 100 -1.90 -24.63 -4.42
CA SER A 100 -2.22 -24.25 -3.06
C SER A 100 -3.65 -23.70 -2.94
N LYS A 101 -3.95 -22.66 -3.71
CA LYS A 101 -5.24 -21.97 -3.64
C LYS A 101 -5.56 -21.23 -4.94
N ALA A 102 -6.86 -20.93 -5.12
CA ALA A 102 -7.31 -19.95 -6.09
C ALA A 102 -7.96 -18.75 -5.38
N LYS A 103 -7.74 -17.56 -5.91
CA LYS A 103 -8.37 -16.31 -5.42
C LYS A 103 -9.11 -15.66 -6.58
N VAL A 104 -10.42 -15.48 -6.39
CA VAL A 104 -11.27 -14.75 -7.34
C VAL A 104 -11.02 -13.25 -7.15
N LEU A 105 -10.55 -12.57 -8.18
CA LEU A 105 -10.35 -11.14 -8.24
C LEU A 105 -11.41 -10.53 -9.19
N SER A 106 -11.50 -9.20 -9.21
CA SER A 106 -12.57 -8.51 -9.94
C SER A 106 -12.62 -8.82 -11.45
N ARG A 107 -11.48 -9.15 -12.07
CA ARG A 107 -11.37 -9.39 -13.52
C ARG A 107 -10.71 -10.71 -13.90
N VAL A 108 -10.07 -11.38 -12.95
CA VAL A 108 -9.27 -12.60 -13.19
C VAL A 108 -9.38 -13.54 -11.99
N ASP A 109 -9.10 -14.81 -12.23
CA ASP A 109 -8.87 -15.78 -11.16
C ASP A 109 -7.37 -16.04 -11.04
N ARG A 110 -6.82 -15.86 -9.85
CA ARG A 110 -5.41 -16.08 -9.55
C ARG A 110 -5.20 -17.44 -8.95
N PHE A 111 -4.33 -18.23 -9.56
CA PHE A 111 -3.94 -19.57 -9.13
C PHE A 111 -2.53 -19.55 -8.56
N TYR A 112 -2.36 -20.07 -7.33
CA TYR A 112 -1.07 -20.16 -6.67
C TYR A 112 -0.54 -21.57 -6.72
N PHE A 113 0.70 -21.73 -7.15
CA PHE A 113 1.47 -22.97 -7.11
C PHE A 113 2.69 -22.71 -6.22
N GLU A 114 2.72 -23.36 -5.06
CA GLU A 114 3.66 -23.05 -3.99
C GLU A 114 4.49 -24.28 -3.62
N GLN A 115 5.69 -24.02 -3.13
CA GLN A 115 6.53 -25.05 -2.50
C GLN A 115 6.03 -25.28 -1.09
N PHE A 116 5.96 -26.55 -0.67
CA PHE A 116 5.52 -26.91 0.67
C PHE A 116 6.67 -27.49 1.49
N VAL A 117 6.77 -27.09 2.75
CA VAL A 117 7.67 -27.67 3.76
C VAL A 117 6.85 -27.90 5.03
N MET A 118 6.83 -29.13 5.57
CA MET A 118 5.95 -29.53 6.68
C MET A 118 4.45 -29.33 6.38
N ASP A 119 4.02 -29.59 5.16
CA ASP A 119 2.63 -29.34 4.69
C ASP A 119 2.17 -27.86 4.81
N LEU A 120 3.11 -26.94 4.98
CA LEU A 120 2.86 -25.50 4.99
C LEU A 120 3.46 -24.86 3.74
N PRO A 121 2.76 -23.93 3.08
CA PRO A 121 3.30 -23.23 1.94
C PRO A 121 4.49 -22.35 2.38
N LEU A 122 5.54 -22.37 1.55
CA LEU A 122 6.70 -21.49 1.74
C LEU A 122 6.40 -20.16 1.04
N GLU A 123 6.20 -19.11 1.81
CA GLU A 123 5.82 -17.80 1.29
C GLU A 123 6.88 -17.27 0.30
N HIS A 124 6.42 -16.64 -0.78
CA HIS A 124 7.29 -16.16 -1.87
C HIS A 124 8.12 -17.24 -2.59
N ALA A 125 7.79 -18.53 -2.45
CA ALA A 125 8.32 -19.60 -3.27
C ALA A 125 7.24 -20.12 -4.23
N GLY A 126 7.64 -20.44 -5.47
CA GLY A 126 6.69 -20.90 -6.50
C GLY A 126 6.24 -19.79 -7.45
N CYS A 127 4.97 -19.78 -7.81
CA CYS A 127 4.42 -18.82 -8.77
C CYS A 127 2.94 -18.53 -8.53
N PHE A 128 2.48 -17.43 -9.14
CA PHE A 128 1.05 -17.23 -9.36
C PHE A 128 0.76 -16.98 -10.84
N ILE A 129 -0.46 -17.32 -11.26
CA ILE A 129 -0.94 -17.20 -12.63
C ILE A 129 -2.35 -16.60 -12.61
N ASP A 130 -2.54 -15.49 -13.33
CA ASP A 130 -3.82 -14.83 -13.49
C ASP A 130 -4.46 -15.27 -14.81
N VAL A 131 -5.66 -15.78 -14.71
CA VAL A 131 -6.44 -16.27 -15.85
C VAL A 131 -7.72 -15.45 -15.98
N ASP A 132 -7.99 -14.91 -17.14
CA ASP A 132 -9.21 -14.16 -17.43
C ASP A 132 -10.45 -15.07 -17.55
N ALA A 133 -11.62 -14.46 -17.79
CA ALA A 133 -12.89 -15.20 -17.88
C ALA A 133 -12.88 -16.30 -18.93
N ILE A 134 -12.18 -16.11 -20.05
CA ILE A 134 -12.17 -17.05 -21.22
C ILE A 134 -10.91 -17.93 -21.28
N GLY A 135 -10.06 -17.92 -20.23
CA GLY A 135 -8.92 -18.80 -20.11
C GLY A 135 -7.59 -18.27 -20.63
N ASN A 136 -7.51 -16.97 -21.00
CA ASN A 136 -6.23 -16.36 -21.36
C ASN A 136 -5.40 -16.09 -20.12
N ILE A 137 -4.07 -16.29 -20.23
CA ILE A 137 -3.13 -15.91 -19.20
C ILE A 137 -2.85 -14.41 -19.34
N VAL A 138 -3.19 -13.64 -18.32
CA VAL A 138 -3.02 -12.18 -18.29
C VAL A 138 -2.04 -11.71 -17.23
N GLY A 139 -1.65 -12.59 -16.32
CA GLY A 139 -0.63 -12.33 -15.32
C GLY A 139 0.16 -13.60 -14.97
N PHE A 140 1.44 -13.44 -14.71
CA PHE A 140 2.32 -14.50 -14.23
C PHE A 140 3.48 -13.92 -13.47
N ARG A 141 3.85 -14.57 -12.38
CA ARG A 141 5.09 -14.29 -11.67
C ARG A 141 5.69 -15.58 -11.15
N TYR A 142 6.96 -15.81 -11.47
CA TYR A 142 7.73 -16.95 -11.00
C TYR A 142 8.81 -16.49 -10.02
N ASN A 143 8.70 -16.91 -8.78
CA ASN A 143 9.66 -16.63 -7.73
C ASN A 143 10.69 -17.77 -7.55
N GLY A 144 10.48 -18.87 -8.26
CA GLY A 144 11.33 -20.06 -8.21
C GLY A 144 11.11 -20.92 -6.98
N VAL A 145 11.79 -22.06 -6.98
CA VAL A 145 11.90 -22.96 -5.85
C VAL A 145 13.03 -22.46 -4.94
N LYS A 146 12.79 -22.46 -3.64
CA LYS A 146 13.75 -21.99 -2.63
C LYS A 146 14.41 -23.16 -1.94
N ILE A 147 15.57 -22.90 -1.34
CA ILE A 147 16.22 -23.90 -0.47
C ILE A 147 15.28 -24.17 0.70
N SER A 148 15.00 -25.46 0.95
CA SER A 148 14.15 -25.86 2.07
C SER A 148 14.73 -25.35 3.39
N PRO A 149 13.94 -24.63 4.19
CA PRO A 149 14.41 -24.12 5.47
C PRO A 149 14.63 -25.23 6.49
N ASN A 150 15.44 -24.92 7.49
CA ASN A 150 15.61 -25.81 8.62
C ASN A 150 14.34 -25.86 9.47
N VAL A 151 13.86 -27.06 9.74
CA VAL A 151 12.73 -27.31 10.62
C VAL A 151 13.19 -27.30 12.06
N PRO A 152 12.61 -26.50 12.97
CA PRO A 152 12.95 -26.53 14.39
C PRO A 152 12.72 -27.93 15.02
N SER A 153 13.61 -28.37 15.90
CA SER A 153 13.48 -29.65 16.58
C SER A 153 12.41 -29.69 17.67
N SER A 154 12.02 -28.53 18.16
CA SER A 154 10.95 -28.34 19.15
C SER A 154 10.17 -27.05 18.89
N LEU A 155 8.90 -27.04 19.23
CA LEU A 155 8.02 -25.91 19.08
C LEU A 155 7.54 -25.42 20.45
N VAL A 156 7.33 -24.13 20.61
CA VAL A 156 6.71 -23.56 21.80
C VAL A 156 5.26 -24.07 21.90
N SER A 157 4.83 -24.43 23.12
CA SER A 157 3.46 -24.92 23.30
C SER A 157 2.43 -23.80 23.13
N ARG A 158 1.24 -24.18 22.69
CA ARG A 158 0.11 -23.23 22.55
C ARG A 158 -0.26 -22.58 23.89
N GLU A 159 -0.20 -23.34 24.98
CA GLU A 159 -0.49 -22.85 26.33
C GLU A 159 0.49 -21.74 26.72
N THR A 160 1.77 -21.92 26.42
CA THR A 160 2.81 -20.93 26.67
C THR A 160 2.61 -19.66 25.84
N LEU A 161 2.23 -19.80 24.57
CA LEU A 161 1.88 -18.65 23.71
C LEU A 161 0.67 -17.89 24.24
N MET A 162 -0.38 -18.60 24.64
CA MET A 162 -1.59 -17.99 25.20
C MET A 162 -1.32 -17.26 26.52
N GLU A 163 -0.45 -17.79 27.37
CA GLU A 163 -0.02 -17.14 28.60
C GLU A 163 0.76 -15.85 28.30
N TYR A 164 1.69 -15.92 27.35
CA TYR A 164 2.43 -14.75 26.91
C TYR A 164 1.50 -13.64 26.40
N VAL A 165 0.55 -13.98 25.50
CA VAL A 165 -0.39 -13.02 24.94
C VAL A 165 -1.26 -12.40 26.02
N ARG A 166 -1.75 -13.16 27.00
CA ARG A 166 -2.53 -12.60 28.12
C ARG A 166 -1.77 -11.50 28.88
N ASN A 167 -0.45 -11.63 28.99
CA ASN A 167 0.37 -10.67 29.72
C ASN A 167 0.82 -9.48 28.87
N ALA A 168 0.96 -9.67 27.56
CA ALA A 168 1.50 -8.68 26.63
C ALA A 168 0.42 -7.94 25.80
N LEU A 169 -0.84 -8.41 25.84
CA LEU A 169 -1.91 -7.83 25.04
C LEU A 169 -2.26 -6.41 25.49
N ALA A 170 -2.12 -5.47 24.60
CA ALA A 170 -2.58 -4.09 24.76
C ALA A 170 -3.66 -3.78 23.72
N LEU A 171 -4.78 -3.24 24.18
CA LEU A 171 -5.87 -2.76 23.36
C LEU A 171 -5.98 -1.25 23.46
N GLN A 172 -6.12 -0.59 22.34
CA GLN A 172 -6.34 0.85 22.27
C GLN A 172 -7.65 1.16 21.55
N LEU A 173 -8.49 1.98 22.17
CA LEU A 173 -9.70 2.48 21.53
C LEU A 173 -9.34 3.52 20.48
N VAL A 174 -9.75 3.28 19.23
CA VAL A 174 -9.45 4.16 18.10
C VAL A 174 -10.63 4.26 17.15
N ILE A 175 -10.63 5.28 16.31
CA ILE A 175 -11.53 5.42 15.17
C ILE A 175 -10.71 5.15 13.90
N THR A 176 -11.18 4.25 13.04
CA THR A 176 -10.50 3.95 11.78
C THR A 176 -11.50 3.72 10.64
N LYS A 177 -11.04 3.97 9.42
CA LYS A 177 -11.82 3.69 8.21
C LYS A 177 -11.62 2.26 7.78
N LEU A 178 -12.72 1.50 7.70
CA LEU A 178 -12.71 0.11 7.26
C LEU A 178 -13.53 -0.04 5.97
N SER A 179 -13.11 -0.99 5.13
CA SER A 179 -13.78 -1.35 3.88
C SER A 179 -14.12 -2.84 3.88
N ARG A 180 -15.29 -3.19 3.36
CA ARG A 180 -15.74 -4.57 3.14
C ARG A 180 -14.84 -5.36 2.20
N ASP A 181 -14.11 -4.69 1.32
CA ASP A 181 -13.16 -5.34 0.43
C ASP A 181 -11.94 -5.87 1.18
N VAL A 182 -11.63 -5.31 2.36
CA VAL A 182 -10.44 -5.63 3.15
C VAL A 182 -10.78 -6.36 4.45
N TYR A 183 -11.95 -6.08 5.02
CA TYR A 183 -12.36 -6.57 6.33
C TYR A 183 -13.78 -7.16 6.31
N ASN A 184 -14.07 -8.06 7.25
CA ASN A 184 -15.39 -8.65 7.45
C ASN A 184 -16.42 -7.70 8.10
N VAL A 185 -16.42 -6.43 7.71
CA VAL A 185 -17.35 -5.42 8.26
C VAL A 185 -18.65 -5.33 7.46
N ASN A 186 -19.73 -4.88 8.10
CA ASN A 186 -21.05 -4.78 7.47
C ASN A 186 -21.21 -3.56 6.56
N LYS A 187 -20.40 -2.52 6.77
CA LYS A 187 -20.43 -1.28 5.99
C LYS A 187 -19.03 -0.69 5.84
N ASP A 188 -18.85 0.04 4.76
CA ASP A 188 -17.65 0.87 4.58
C ASP A 188 -17.78 2.15 5.40
N GLY A 189 -16.65 2.74 5.81
CA GLY A 189 -16.60 4.02 6.51
C GLY A 189 -15.88 3.97 7.84
N LEU A 190 -16.15 4.95 8.70
CA LEU A 190 -15.55 5.04 10.02
C LEU A 190 -16.18 4.05 11.00
N HIS A 191 -15.33 3.45 11.80
CA HIS A 191 -15.70 2.52 12.88
C HIS A 191 -14.97 2.89 14.17
N LEU A 192 -15.68 2.76 15.31
CA LEU A 192 -15.06 2.80 16.62
C LEU A 192 -14.65 1.37 17.00
N VAL A 193 -13.36 1.15 17.20
CA VAL A 193 -12.81 -0.19 17.39
C VAL A 193 -11.72 -0.21 18.47
N TYR A 194 -11.49 -1.36 19.06
CA TYR A 194 -10.27 -1.64 19.81
C TYR A 194 -9.23 -2.20 18.87
N GLN A 195 -8.12 -1.48 18.72
CA GLN A 195 -6.94 -1.94 17.97
C GLN A 195 -6.06 -2.79 18.87
N VAL A 196 -5.55 -3.88 18.30
CA VAL A 196 -4.56 -4.72 18.96
C VAL A 196 -3.17 -4.10 18.74
N ASN A 197 -2.59 -3.54 19.80
CA ASN A 197 -1.29 -2.88 19.78
C ASN A 197 -0.14 -3.81 20.16
N SER A 198 -0.31 -5.11 20.00
CA SER A 198 0.70 -6.10 20.33
C SER A 198 1.17 -6.82 19.08
N PHE A 199 2.47 -7.02 18.96
CA PHE A 199 3.03 -7.88 17.93
C PHE A 199 2.70 -9.34 18.29
N LEU A 200 1.93 -10.02 17.45
CA LEU A 200 1.45 -11.37 17.69
C LEU A 200 2.01 -12.37 16.66
N HIS A 201 3.27 -12.15 16.27
CA HIS A 201 4.07 -13.05 15.46
C HIS A 201 5.30 -13.49 16.27
N PHE A 202 5.48 -14.77 16.49
CA PHE A 202 6.54 -15.33 17.32
C PHE A 202 7.32 -16.38 16.56
N LYS A 203 8.62 -16.48 16.80
CA LYS A 203 9.40 -17.63 16.35
C LYS A 203 8.76 -18.91 16.88
N ALA A 204 8.69 -19.94 16.07
CA ALA A 204 8.01 -21.17 16.47
C ALA A 204 8.73 -21.95 17.58
N ASP A 205 10.03 -21.75 17.76
CA ASP A 205 10.89 -22.41 18.74
C ASP A 205 11.27 -21.52 19.94
N ALA A 206 10.85 -20.23 19.93
CA ALA A 206 11.15 -19.28 21.00
C ALA A 206 10.02 -18.28 21.20
N LEU A 207 9.82 -17.76 22.41
CA LEU A 207 8.89 -16.67 22.70
C LEU A 207 9.50 -15.30 22.33
N GLU A 208 9.99 -15.19 21.09
CA GLU A 208 10.58 -13.98 20.57
C GLU A 208 9.73 -13.46 19.42
N PRO A 209 9.36 -12.16 19.40
CA PRO A 209 8.70 -11.57 18.25
C PRO A 209 9.62 -11.63 17.04
N THR A 210 9.06 -11.90 15.85
CA THR A 210 9.81 -12.05 14.60
C THR A 210 10.34 -10.72 14.05
N LEU A 211 9.72 -9.62 14.42
CA LEU A 211 10.17 -8.27 14.13
C LEU A 211 10.32 -7.53 15.45
N THR A 212 11.54 -7.29 15.84
CA THR A 212 11.82 -6.25 16.81
C THR A 212 11.72 -4.93 16.06
N ILE A 213 10.49 -4.40 15.95
CA ILE A 213 10.37 -2.98 15.64
C ILE A 213 11.04 -2.31 16.83
N ILE A 214 12.24 -1.79 16.62
CA ILE A 214 12.83 -0.80 17.53
C ILE A 214 12.02 0.48 17.31
N ARG A 215 10.75 0.45 17.70
CA ARG A 215 10.16 1.64 18.27
C ARG A 215 10.81 1.72 19.63
N ASP A 216 11.45 2.80 19.90
CA ASP A 216 11.74 3.19 21.26
C ASP A 216 10.37 3.30 21.95
N GLU A 217 9.89 2.17 22.51
CA GLU A 217 8.58 2.06 23.17
C GLU A 217 8.48 3.01 24.39
N ASN A 218 9.58 3.70 24.70
CA ASN A 218 9.72 4.59 25.83
C ASN A 218 9.56 6.07 25.47
N GLU A 219 9.47 6.45 24.20
CA GLU A 219 9.12 7.82 23.84
C GLU A 219 7.62 7.90 23.54
N PRO A 220 6.81 8.39 24.50
CA PRO A 220 5.42 8.68 24.22
C PRO A 220 5.38 9.71 23.09
N GLU A 221 4.63 9.43 22.03
CA GLU A 221 4.35 10.43 21.01
C GLU A 221 3.82 11.68 21.72
N CYS A 222 4.60 12.76 21.72
CA CYS A 222 4.18 14.00 22.30
C CYS A 222 3.28 14.74 21.31
N TYR A 223 2.05 15.02 21.75
CA TYR A 223 1.09 15.77 20.94
C TYR A 223 0.97 17.18 21.51
N ALA A 224 1.02 18.18 20.62
CA ALA A 224 0.71 19.57 20.96
C ALA A 224 -0.59 20.00 20.32
N ALA A 225 -1.44 20.66 21.11
CA ALA A 225 -2.64 21.29 20.58
C ALA A 225 -2.28 22.38 19.57
N LEU A 226 -3.09 22.51 18.52
CA LEU A 226 -2.95 23.60 17.56
C LEU A 226 -3.45 24.95 18.17
N PRO A 227 -2.97 26.08 17.66
CA PRO A 227 -3.47 27.38 18.10
C PRO A 227 -4.98 27.49 17.79
N PRO A 228 -5.74 28.25 18.59
CA PRO A 228 -7.17 28.42 18.35
C PRO A 228 -7.43 29.10 17.01
N LEU A 229 -8.52 28.68 16.33
CA LEU A 229 -8.97 29.33 15.10
C LEU A 229 -9.29 30.81 15.35
N PRO A 230 -8.86 31.73 14.49
CA PRO A 230 -9.28 33.12 14.53
C PRO A 230 -10.80 33.24 14.40
N THR A 231 -11.41 34.16 15.17
CA THR A 231 -12.87 34.38 15.15
C THR A 231 -13.41 34.89 13.81
N ASN A 232 -12.53 35.44 12.95
CA ASN A 232 -12.87 36.01 11.65
C ASN A 232 -12.09 35.34 10.52
N ILE A 233 -12.39 34.08 10.22
CA ILE A 233 -11.89 33.46 9.00
C ILE A 233 -12.70 34.01 7.85
N ILE A 234 -12.12 34.92 7.04
CA ILE A 234 -12.72 35.35 5.78
C ILE A 234 -12.62 34.16 4.83
N ALA A 235 -13.76 33.56 4.52
CA ALA A 235 -13.85 32.54 3.49
C ALA A 235 -13.57 33.18 2.11
N ASN A 236 -12.29 33.34 1.79
CA ASN A 236 -11.92 33.63 0.41
C ASN A 236 -12.02 32.30 -0.37
N GLU A 237 -12.84 32.32 -1.39
CA GLU A 237 -12.91 31.22 -2.36
C GLU A 237 -11.64 31.24 -3.23
N PHE A 238 -10.68 30.40 -2.90
CA PHE A 238 -9.52 30.15 -3.73
C PHE A 238 -9.79 28.96 -4.65
N THR A 239 -9.33 29.05 -5.89
CA THR A 239 -9.32 27.89 -6.81
C THR A 239 -8.31 26.86 -6.33
N ASN A 240 -8.46 25.62 -6.79
CA ASN A 240 -7.51 24.57 -6.47
C ASN A 240 -6.10 24.92 -6.98
N GLU A 241 -6.01 25.51 -8.16
CA GLU A 241 -4.77 25.97 -8.78
C GLU A 241 -4.06 27.05 -7.92
N GLU A 242 -4.81 28.03 -7.42
CA GLU A 242 -4.26 29.05 -6.52
C GLU A 242 -3.77 28.47 -5.19
N ILE A 243 -4.47 27.45 -4.67
CA ILE A 243 -4.07 26.74 -3.44
C ILE A 243 -2.77 25.98 -3.64
N ILE A 244 -2.65 25.26 -4.75
CA ILE A 244 -1.48 24.46 -5.11
C ILE A 244 -0.30 25.37 -5.50
N GLY A 245 -0.60 26.59 -5.98
CA GLY A 245 0.38 27.55 -6.49
C GLY A 245 0.71 27.32 -7.96
N ILE A 246 -0.26 26.81 -8.75
CA ILE A 246 -0.12 26.66 -10.20
C ILE A 246 -0.06 28.06 -10.83
N THR A 247 0.92 28.29 -11.68
CA THR A 247 1.15 29.53 -12.42
C THR A 247 1.06 29.31 -13.93
N ASP A 248 1.09 30.38 -14.71
CA ASP A 248 1.11 30.33 -16.18
C ASP A 248 2.33 29.60 -16.77
N GLU A 249 3.36 29.35 -15.97
CA GLU A 249 4.53 28.57 -16.39
C GLU A 249 4.22 27.06 -16.49
N LEU A 250 3.12 26.63 -15.89
CA LEU A 250 2.67 25.25 -15.90
C LEU A 250 1.50 25.06 -16.86
N GLU A 251 1.42 23.90 -17.47
CA GLU A 251 0.30 23.47 -18.29
C GLU A 251 -0.26 22.14 -17.81
N LEU A 252 -1.55 21.97 -17.95
CA LEU A 252 -2.25 20.72 -17.71
C LEU A 252 -1.84 19.69 -18.75
N ILE A 253 -1.22 18.59 -18.33
CA ILE A 253 -0.78 17.54 -19.26
C ILE A 253 -1.63 16.26 -19.15
N ARG A 254 -2.32 16.04 -18.03
CA ARG A 254 -3.13 14.84 -17.85
C ARG A 254 -4.17 14.99 -16.74
N GLU A 255 -5.35 14.45 -17.01
CA GLU A 255 -6.38 14.14 -16.02
C GLU A 255 -6.66 12.63 -16.04
N VAL A 256 -6.86 12.05 -14.85
CA VAL A 256 -7.13 10.61 -14.69
C VAL A 256 -8.34 10.45 -13.79
N ASP A 257 -9.35 9.76 -14.31
CA ASP A 257 -10.50 9.36 -13.50
C ASP A 257 -10.11 8.22 -12.56
N MET A 258 -10.21 8.44 -11.24
CA MET A 258 -9.87 7.48 -10.20
C MET A 258 -11.13 7.04 -9.42
N GLY A 259 -12.29 7.04 -10.05
CA GLY A 259 -13.58 6.73 -9.40
C GLY A 259 -14.12 7.91 -8.61
N PRO A 260 -14.02 7.96 -7.27
CA PRO A 260 -14.53 9.08 -6.46
C PRO A 260 -13.66 10.35 -6.56
N GLU A 261 -12.49 10.24 -7.16
CA GLU A 261 -11.47 11.29 -7.24
C GLU A 261 -10.99 11.50 -8.68
N ILE A 262 -10.36 12.63 -8.93
CA ILE A 262 -9.67 12.97 -10.18
C ILE A 262 -8.20 13.24 -9.84
N GLY A 263 -7.30 12.53 -10.52
CA GLY A 263 -5.88 12.84 -10.54
C GLY A 263 -5.56 13.86 -11.62
N ILE A 264 -4.88 14.95 -11.27
CA ILE A 264 -4.50 16.02 -12.18
C ILE A 264 -2.99 16.20 -12.16
N VAL A 265 -2.40 16.38 -13.34
CA VAL A 265 -0.96 16.56 -13.49
C VAL A 265 -0.68 17.78 -14.36
N TRP A 266 0.08 18.72 -13.80
CA TRP A 266 0.63 19.87 -14.52
C TRP A 266 2.12 19.69 -14.70
N ARG A 267 2.67 20.30 -15.75
CA ARG A 267 4.10 20.31 -16.06
C ARG A 267 4.54 21.67 -16.52
N LYS A 268 5.82 21.98 -16.37
CA LYS A 268 6.44 23.18 -16.89
C LYS A 268 6.35 23.23 -18.42
N ARG A 269 5.88 24.37 -18.99
CA ARG A 269 5.60 24.50 -20.44
C ARG A 269 6.85 24.34 -21.30
N ASP A 270 8.01 24.75 -20.80
CA ASP A 270 9.30 24.66 -21.51
C ASP A 270 10.01 23.32 -21.30
N TRP A 271 9.38 22.39 -20.59
CA TRP A 271 9.97 21.08 -20.35
C TRP A 271 10.21 20.32 -21.65
N LYS A 272 11.43 19.85 -21.83
CA LYS A 272 11.81 18.98 -22.94
C LYS A 272 12.63 17.83 -22.39
N MET A 273 12.29 16.65 -22.81
CA MET A 273 13.07 15.47 -22.48
C MET A 273 14.46 15.59 -23.09
N ARG A 274 15.51 15.58 -22.26
CA ARG A 274 16.90 15.82 -22.70
C ARG A 274 17.49 14.61 -23.41
N GLU A 275 17.14 13.41 -22.95
CA GLU A 275 17.56 12.14 -23.52
C GLU A 275 16.38 11.17 -23.48
N GLN A 276 16.04 10.61 -24.63
CA GLN A 276 14.98 9.62 -24.74
C GLN A 276 15.64 8.27 -25.03
N ASP A 277 15.81 7.46 -23.99
CA ASP A 277 16.07 6.05 -24.11
C ASP A 277 14.83 5.26 -23.64
N LEU A 278 14.85 3.95 -23.80
CA LEU A 278 13.76 3.07 -23.37
C LEU A 278 13.95 2.53 -21.95
N SER A 279 14.81 3.16 -21.14
CA SER A 279 15.03 2.74 -19.76
C SER A 279 13.81 3.04 -18.88
N MET A 280 13.65 2.26 -17.82
CA MET A 280 12.66 2.50 -16.76
C MET A 280 12.81 3.90 -16.16
N ASN A 281 14.04 4.35 -15.95
CA ASN A 281 14.32 5.69 -15.43
C ASN A 281 13.82 6.79 -16.38
N SER A 282 14.08 6.69 -17.68
CA SER A 282 13.53 7.62 -18.68
C SER A 282 12.02 7.60 -18.71
N PHE A 283 11.40 6.44 -18.60
CA PHE A 283 9.95 6.31 -18.54
C PHE A 283 9.35 7.05 -17.31
N PHE A 284 9.96 6.88 -16.12
CA PHE A 284 9.51 7.58 -14.92
C PHE A 284 9.78 9.09 -14.99
N LYS A 285 10.92 9.51 -15.51
CA LYS A 285 11.21 10.93 -15.74
C LYS A 285 10.20 11.58 -16.67
N MET A 286 9.88 10.91 -17.79
CA MET A 286 8.87 11.39 -18.71
C MET A 286 7.50 11.60 -18.04
N ARG A 287 7.15 10.82 -17.00
CA ARG A 287 5.87 10.91 -16.29
C ARG A 287 5.87 11.85 -15.09
N SER A 288 7.02 12.13 -14.51
CA SER A 288 7.07 12.80 -13.20
C SER A 288 8.02 13.99 -13.13
N GLU A 289 9.05 14.08 -14.03
CA GLU A 289 10.00 15.18 -14.00
C GLU A 289 9.30 16.52 -14.25
N ASP A 290 9.63 17.52 -13.45
CA ASP A 290 9.09 18.88 -13.52
C ASP A 290 7.54 18.94 -13.49
N THR A 291 6.93 18.06 -12.72
CA THR A 291 5.46 18.00 -12.58
C THR A 291 4.98 18.44 -11.21
N VAL A 292 3.71 18.84 -11.18
CA VAL A 292 2.88 18.97 -9.99
C VAL A 292 1.72 18.01 -10.13
N LYS A 293 1.44 17.23 -9.10
CA LYS A 293 0.33 16.27 -9.10
C LYS A 293 -0.64 16.62 -8.00
N ALA A 294 -1.93 16.52 -8.28
CA ALA A 294 -2.97 16.69 -7.28
C ALA A 294 -4.07 15.63 -7.41
N ILE A 295 -4.72 15.35 -6.29
CA ILE A 295 -5.93 14.54 -6.21
C ILE A 295 -7.05 15.41 -5.70
N ILE A 296 -8.16 15.45 -6.43
CA ILE A 296 -9.33 16.27 -6.15
C ILE A 296 -10.55 15.36 -5.98
N SER A 297 -11.30 15.55 -4.89
CA SER A 297 -12.55 14.84 -4.66
C SER A 297 -13.63 15.29 -5.63
N LYS A 298 -14.23 14.37 -6.38
CA LYS A 298 -15.38 14.68 -7.26
C LYS A 298 -16.62 15.12 -6.47
N LYS A 299 -16.80 14.61 -5.27
CA LYS A 299 -17.94 14.92 -4.39
C LYS A 299 -17.91 16.37 -3.91
N THR A 300 -16.73 16.89 -3.57
CA THR A 300 -16.59 18.20 -2.93
C THR A 300 -15.91 19.24 -3.80
N GLY A 301 -15.25 18.84 -4.89
CA GLY A 301 -14.38 19.68 -5.69
C GLY A 301 -13.11 20.16 -4.97
N LYS A 302 -12.86 19.70 -3.74
CA LYS A 302 -11.72 20.13 -2.91
C LYS A 302 -10.52 19.22 -3.09
N ILE A 303 -9.33 19.79 -2.88
CA ILE A 303 -8.05 19.08 -2.87
C ILE A 303 -8.02 18.07 -1.73
N ARG A 304 -7.65 16.84 -2.08
CA ARG A 304 -7.33 15.76 -1.13
C ARG A 304 -5.85 15.74 -0.81
N SER A 305 -5.05 15.83 -1.86
CA SER A 305 -3.58 15.89 -1.74
C SER A 305 -2.98 16.58 -2.95
N PHE A 306 -1.78 17.10 -2.78
CA PHE A 306 -0.93 17.50 -3.90
C PHE A 306 0.54 17.39 -3.54
N GLY A 307 1.39 17.32 -4.59
CA GLY A 307 2.83 17.31 -4.43
C GLY A 307 3.56 17.93 -5.60
N TRP A 308 4.54 18.76 -5.29
CA TRP A 308 5.47 19.36 -6.23
C TRP A 308 6.66 18.43 -6.40
N ILE A 309 6.76 17.81 -7.58
CA ILE A 309 7.91 17.01 -8.00
C ILE A 309 8.93 17.94 -8.70
N HIS A 310 8.40 19.00 -9.35
CA HIS A 310 9.23 20.10 -9.79
C HIS A 310 9.86 20.81 -8.59
N GLU A 311 11.18 20.87 -8.58
CA GLU A 311 11.93 21.54 -7.51
C GLU A 311 11.76 23.04 -7.60
N ARG A 312 11.34 23.65 -6.49
CA ARG A 312 11.19 25.09 -6.36
C ARG A 312 12.31 25.64 -5.50
N LEU A 313 13.19 26.42 -6.14
CA LEU A 313 14.31 27.06 -5.46
C LEU A 313 14.00 28.52 -5.16
N GLY A 314 14.39 28.97 -3.99
CA GLY A 314 14.25 30.36 -3.54
C GLY A 314 15.45 30.80 -2.71
N ASN A 315 15.45 32.04 -2.26
CA ASN A 315 16.55 32.65 -1.49
C ASN A 315 16.22 32.83 0.00
N LEU A 316 15.07 32.31 0.47
CA LEU A 316 14.72 32.35 1.88
C LEU A 316 15.50 31.30 2.66
N GLN A 317 15.65 31.53 3.96
CA GLN A 317 16.18 30.57 4.92
C GLN A 317 15.27 30.56 6.14
N LEU A 318 14.07 29.98 5.95
CA LEU A 318 13.07 29.97 6.99
C LEU A 318 13.47 29.02 8.13
N SER A 319 13.27 29.47 9.37
CA SER A 319 13.39 28.58 10.52
C SER A 319 12.26 27.55 10.55
N GLN A 320 12.42 26.48 11.31
CA GLN A 320 11.38 25.47 11.52
C GLN A 320 10.08 26.10 12.03
N GLU A 321 10.18 27.03 12.98
CA GLU A 321 9.02 27.72 13.53
C GLU A 321 8.30 28.59 12.48
N ALA A 322 9.04 29.29 11.62
CA ALA A 322 8.45 30.05 10.52
C ALA A 322 7.75 29.13 9.50
N CYS A 323 8.32 27.95 9.21
CA CYS A 323 7.69 26.95 8.39
C CYS A 323 6.44 26.35 9.05
N TYR A 324 6.50 26.10 10.36
CA TYR A 324 5.33 25.63 11.11
C TYR A 324 4.18 26.62 11.03
N GLN A 325 4.42 27.91 11.23
CA GLN A 325 3.37 28.92 11.10
C GLN A 325 2.74 28.92 9.70
N LYS A 326 3.55 28.74 8.64
CA LYS A 326 3.02 28.61 7.26
C LYS A 326 2.17 27.35 7.08
N ALA A 327 2.54 26.24 7.69
CA ALA A 327 1.74 25.02 7.66
C ALA A 327 0.39 25.23 8.37
N ILE A 328 0.39 25.89 9.53
CA ILE A 328 -0.84 26.22 10.27
C ILE A 328 -1.75 27.15 9.47
N ASP A 329 -1.21 28.24 8.91
CA ASP A 329 -1.97 29.19 8.08
C ASP A 329 -2.60 28.49 6.87
N PHE A 330 -1.87 27.56 6.27
CA PHE A 330 -2.34 26.75 5.16
C PHE A 330 -3.50 25.82 5.58
N LEU A 331 -3.37 25.10 6.70
CA LEU A 331 -4.44 24.21 7.20
C LEU A 331 -5.70 25.01 7.57
N MET A 332 -5.56 26.15 8.24
CA MET A 332 -6.68 27.04 8.56
C MET A 332 -7.41 27.53 7.32
N LYS A 333 -6.68 27.74 6.22
CA LYS A 333 -7.26 28.20 4.93
C LYS A 333 -8.00 27.08 4.20
N ILE A 334 -7.47 25.84 4.21
CA ILE A 334 -7.94 24.79 3.32
C ILE A 334 -8.91 23.81 3.98
N ILE A 335 -8.66 23.50 5.26
CA ILE A 335 -9.46 22.54 6.03
C ILE A 335 -9.87 23.13 7.40
N PRO A 336 -10.43 24.35 7.46
CA PRO A 336 -10.77 24.99 8.74
C PRO A 336 -11.72 24.14 9.59
N ASP A 337 -12.64 23.40 8.97
CA ASP A 337 -13.61 22.54 9.66
C ASP A 337 -12.94 21.35 10.38
N TYR A 338 -11.81 20.87 9.86
CA TYR A 338 -11.05 19.78 10.46
C TYR A 338 -10.06 20.25 11.52
N PHE A 339 -9.68 21.53 11.51
CA PHE A 339 -8.63 22.08 12.35
C PHE A 339 -8.81 21.77 13.84
N PRO A 340 -10.04 21.85 14.44
CA PRO A 340 -10.27 21.50 15.82
C PRO A 340 -9.99 20.04 16.21
N TYR A 341 -9.89 19.17 15.20
CA TYR A 341 -9.67 17.72 15.38
C TYR A 341 -8.20 17.34 15.21
N LEU A 342 -7.29 18.31 15.06
CA LEU A 342 -5.87 18.07 14.79
C LEU A 342 -4.98 18.39 15.97
N GLN A 343 -3.92 17.60 16.13
CA GLN A 343 -2.81 17.84 17.06
C GLN A 343 -1.50 17.67 16.29
N ARG A 344 -0.49 18.49 16.63
CA ARG A 344 0.86 18.31 16.05
C ARG A 344 1.56 17.13 16.72
N ILE A 345 2.19 16.26 15.95
CA ILE A 345 3.15 15.28 16.46
C ILE A 345 4.49 16.00 16.65
N ILE A 346 5.02 15.98 17.87
CA ILE A 346 6.34 16.50 18.19
C ILE A 346 7.32 15.35 18.18
N ARG A 347 8.41 15.48 17.42
CA ARG A 347 9.56 14.58 17.45
C ARG A 347 10.71 15.28 18.15
N GLU A 348 11.29 14.64 19.18
CA GLU A 348 12.29 15.29 20.05
C GLU A 348 13.68 15.43 19.40
N ASP A 349 14.04 14.65 18.38
CA ASP A 349 15.40 14.56 17.86
C ASP A 349 15.54 14.89 16.36
N GLU A 350 15.03 16.05 15.95
CA GLU A 350 15.48 16.52 14.64
C GLU A 350 16.54 17.60 14.84
N GLU A 351 17.82 17.19 14.76
CA GLU A 351 18.91 18.15 14.54
C GLU A 351 18.49 19.09 13.41
N GLU A 352 18.71 20.40 13.58
CA GLU A 352 18.51 21.40 12.52
C GLU A 352 19.52 21.13 11.38
N ASP A 353 19.25 20.07 10.62
CA ASP A 353 19.96 19.77 9.40
C ASP A 353 19.68 20.87 8.36
N GLU A 354 20.60 21.06 7.43
CA GLU A 354 20.48 21.94 6.26
C GLU A 354 19.40 21.46 5.27
N ARG A 355 18.22 21.08 5.78
CA ARG A 355 17.11 20.59 4.97
C ARG A 355 16.47 21.75 4.21
N GLU A 356 16.20 21.55 2.94
CA GLU A 356 15.48 22.53 2.11
C GLU A 356 13.96 22.53 2.39
N LYS A 357 13.44 21.48 3.02
CA LYS A 357 12.02 21.27 3.29
C LYS A 357 11.78 20.81 4.72
N GLU A 358 10.72 21.35 5.33
CA GLU A 358 10.23 20.94 6.65
C GLU A 358 8.91 20.20 6.53
N SER A 359 8.82 19.03 7.17
CA SER A 359 7.63 18.19 7.18
C SER A 359 6.92 18.27 8.53
N PHE A 360 5.64 18.59 8.51
CA PHE A 360 4.79 18.64 9.71
C PHE A 360 3.71 17.57 9.58
N ILE A 361 3.63 16.72 10.61
CA ILE A 361 2.65 15.66 10.71
C ILE A 361 1.65 16.03 11.79
N PHE A 362 0.36 15.96 11.44
CA PHE A 362 -0.74 16.23 12.35
C PHE A 362 -1.56 14.96 12.52
N HIS A 363 -1.78 14.60 13.75
CA HIS A 363 -2.61 13.48 14.15
C HIS A 363 -4.06 13.92 14.29
N ALA A 364 -4.99 13.09 13.85
CA ALA A 364 -6.41 13.37 14.00
C ALA A 364 -6.97 12.71 15.26
N HIS A 365 -7.89 13.40 15.94
CA HIS A 365 -8.62 12.90 17.11
C HIS A 365 -10.07 13.39 17.09
N ASN A 366 -10.96 12.74 17.80
CA ASN A 366 -12.29 13.25 18.03
C ASN A 366 -12.30 14.23 19.23
N ASN A 367 -13.45 14.88 19.49
CA ASN A 367 -13.60 15.85 20.58
C ASN A 367 -13.37 15.27 21.99
N GLN A 368 -13.20 13.95 22.12
CA GLN A 368 -12.96 13.23 23.38
C GLN A 368 -11.58 12.63 23.45
N SER A 369 -10.67 13.08 22.60
CA SER A 369 -9.29 12.62 22.50
C SER A 369 -9.13 11.15 22.07
N ILE A 370 -10.19 10.53 21.46
CA ILE A 370 -10.05 9.24 20.80
C ILE A 370 -9.30 9.47 19.51
N SER A 371 -8.21 8.74 19.35
CA SER A 371 -7.34 8.76 18.17
C SER A 371 -8.12 8.32 16.92
N ILE A 372 -8.01 9.09 15.85
CA ILE A 372 -8.43 8.68 14.50
C ILE A 372 -7.17 8.19 13.80
N LEU A 373 -7.18 6.97 13.27
CA LEU A 373 -6.02 6.41 12.56
C LEU A 373 -5.88 7.06 11.19
N ASP A 374 -5.57 8.35 11.22
CA ASP A 374 -5.34 9.18 10.04
C ASP A 374 -4.35 10.27 10.39
N VAL A 375 -3.50 10.61 9.42
CA VAL A 375 -2.49 11.65 9.56
C VAL A 375 -2.59 12.64 8.41
N ILE A 376 -2.46 13.92 8.76
CA ILE A 376 -2.38 15.01 7.79
C ILE A 376 -0.92 15.45 7.70
N ILE A 377 -0.41 15.61 6.49
CA ILE A 377 0.99 15.96 6.25
C ILE A 377 1.06 17.26 5.47
N VAL A 378 1.88 18.17 5.93
CA VAL A 378 2.20 19.42 5.24
C VAL A 378 3.71 19.55 5.15
N VAL A 379 4.23 19.72 3.93
CA VAL A 379 5.65 19.98 3.71
C VAL A 379 5.83 21.39 3.21
N VAL A 380 6.63 22.17 3.92
CA VAL A 380 6.95 23.56 3.62
C VAL A 380 8.35 23.66 3.06
N ASN A 381 8.51 24.34 1.94
CA ASN A 381 9.81 24.63 1.37
C ASN A 381 10.44 25.84 2.09
N ARG A 382 11.60 25.64 2.73
CA ARG A 382 12.31 26.65 3.53
C ARG A 382 12.86 27.79 2.69
N THR A 383 13.15 27.51 1.39
CA THR A 383 13.76 28.49 0.49
C THR A 383 12.74 29.41 -0.19
N THR A 384 11.49 28.95 -0.33
CA THR A 384 10.41 29.71 -0.97
C THR A 384 9.30 30.10 0.00
N GLY A 385 9.15 29.38 1.09
CA GLY A 385 8.02 29.51 2.03
C GLY A 385 6.69 28.99 1.49
N GLN A 386 6.70 28.21 0.41
CA GLN A 386 5.52 27.63 -0.22
C GLN A 386 5.29 26.19 0.27
N ILE A 387 4.05 25.70 0.09
CA ILE A 387 3.72 24.30 0.43
C ILE A 387 4.07 23.42 -0.76
N ASP A 388 5.01 22.49 -0.56
CA ASP A 388 5.46 21.55 -1.58
C ASP A 388 4.67 20.24 -1.58
N TYR A 389 4.09 19.87 -0.44
CA TYR A 389 3.27 18.67 -0.33
C TYR A 389 2.17 18.87 0.70
N PHE A 390 1.00 18.35 0.39
CA PHE A 390 -0.13 18.26 1.31
C PHE A 390 -0.83 16.91 1.11
N SER A 391 -1.11 16.25 2.23
CA SER A 391 -2.03 15.12 2.32
C SER A 391 -3.09 15.45 3.35
N GLY A 392 -4.32 15.63 2.90
CA GLY A 392 -5.46 16.01 3.74
C GLY A 392 -6.11 14.82 4.44
N PRO A 393 -7.14 15.09 5.26
CA PRO A 393 -7.83 14.04 6.01
C PRO A 393 -8.54 13.05 5.08
N ASN A 394 -8.47 11.77 5.42
CA ASN A 394 -9.13 10.68 4.68
C ASN A 394 -10.46 10.25 5.32
N PHE A 395 -11.04 11.07 6.17
CA PHE A 395 -12.33 10.84 6.83
C PHE A 395 -13.30 12.01 6.58
N ASP A 396 -14.59 11.74 6.74
CA ASP A 396 -15.66 12.73 6.58
C ASP A 396 -16.18 13.13 7.98
N LEU A 397 -16.30 14.44 8.23
CA LEU A 397 -16.79 14.96 9.52
C LEU A 397 -18.26 14.57 9.81
N LYS A 398 -19.08 14.37 8.77
CA LYS A 398 -20.44 13.87 8.95
C LYS A 398 -20.44 12.42 9.40
N GLU A 399 -19.55 11.58 8.85
CA GLU A 399 -19.38 10.21 9.33
C GLU A 399 -18.82 10.21 10.76
N LEU A 400 -17.84 11.06 11.07
CA LEU A 400 -17.28 11.20 12.41
C LEU A 400 -18.37 11.57 13.44
N SER A 401 -19.30 12.45 13.08
CA SER A 401 -20.40 12.85 13.96
C SER A 401 -21.40 11.72 14.27
N GLN A 402 -21.39 10.63 13.49
CA GLN A 402 -22.25 9.45 13.69
C GLN A 402 -21.57 8.36 14.51
N ILE A 403 -20.26 8.48 14.75
CA ILE A 403 -19.53 7.53 15.60
C ILE A 403 -19.96 7.71 17.05
N PRO A 404 -20.28 6.61 17.75
CA PRO A 404 -20.62 6.70 19.17
C PRO A 404 -19.54 7.39 19.99
N ILE A 405 -19.98 8.21 20.93
CA ILE A 405 -19.09 8.96 21.84
C ILE A 405 -18.36 8.01 22.78
N GLU A 406 -19.05 6.96 23.22
CA GLU A 406 -18.53 5.95 24.14
C GLU A 406 -18.66 4.56 23.51
N PRO A 407 -17.72 3.65 23.79
CA PRO A 407 -17.85 2.26 23.34
C PRO A 407 -19.01 1.58 24.08
N ALA A 408 -19.74 0.70 23.40
CA ALA A 408 -20.81 -0.09 24.02
C ALA A 408 -20.27 -1.26 24.84
N ILE A 409 -19.03 -1.71 24.58
CA ILE A 409 -18.34 -2.71 25.38
C ILE A 409 -17.09 -2.09 26.02
N SER A 410 -16.77 -2.53 27.24
CA SER A 410 -15.55 -2.07 27.92
C SER A 410 -14.27 -2.69 27.34
N THR A 411 -13.13 -2.11 27.67
CA THR A 411 -11.82 -2.66 27.29
C THR A 411 -11.63 -4.08 27.84
N GLU A 412 -12.10 -4.36 29.06
CA GLU A 412 -12.04 -5.68 29.68
C GLU A 412 -12.89 -6.71 28.92
N GLU A 413 -14.07 -6.29 28.46
CA GLU A 413 -14.93 -7.15 27.65
C GLU A 413 -14.32 -7.41 26.27
N ALA A 414 -13.75 -6.39 25.62
CA ALA A 414 -13.01 -6.53 24.37
C ALA A 414 -11.81 -7.49 24.53
N TYR A 415 -11.06 -7.34 25.61
CA TYR A 415 -9.94 -8.20 25.96
C TYR A 415 -10.39 -9.66 26.13
N ARG A 416 -11.46 -9.90 26.87
CA ARG A 416 -12.04 -11.24 27.06
C ARG A 416 -12.44 -11.86 25.73
N ARG A 417 -13.15 -11.12 24.87
CA ARG A 417 -13.58 -11.58 23.55
C ARG A 417 -12.39 -11.90 22.63
N PHE A 418 -11.37 -11.07 22.68
CA PHE A 418 -10.14 -11.34 21.92
C PHE A 418 -9.52 -12.68 22.35
N LEU A 419 -9.34 -12.90 23.64
CA LEU A 419 -8.74 -14.13 24.16
C LEU A 419 -9.58 -15.38 23.89
N GLU A 420 -10.90 -15.27 23.81
CA GLU A 420 -11.79 -16.37 23.45
C GLU A 420 -11.71 -16.76 21.97
N ASN A 421 -11.37 -15.80 21.10
CA ASN A 421 -11.36 -16.00 19.65
C ASN A 421 -9.98 -16.18 19.06
N ILE A 422 -8.90 -15.83 19.76
CA ILE A 422 -7.55 -15.99 19.25
C ILE A 422 -7.12 -17.46 19.19
N ASP A 423 -6.39 -17.79 18.13
CA ASP A 423 -5.63 -19.00 17.95
C ASP A 423 -4.28 -18.68 17.29
N PHE A 424 -3.43 -19.66 17.15
CA PHE A 424 -2.14 -19.54 16.46
C PHE A 424 -2.06 -20.57 15.35
N GLN A 425 -1.55 -20.14 14.21
CA GLN A 425 -1.20 -21.00 13.09
C GLN A 425 0.30 -20.89 12.82
N LEU A 426 0.89 -22.04 12.44
CA LEU A 426 2.26 -22.06 11.96
C LEU A 426 2.27 -21.62 10.51
N VAL A 427 3.22 -20.73 10.18
CA VAL A 427 3.49 -20.30 8.82
C VAL A 427 5.00 -20.16 8.62
N TRP A 428 5.45 -20.32 7.38
CA TRP A 428 6.81 -19.96 7.01
C TRP A 428 6.83 -18.46 6.68
N ASP A 429 7.72 -17.72 7.32
CA ASP A 429 7.94 -16.30 7.09
C ASP A 429 9.39 -16.04 6.69
N LYS A 430 9.63 -14.99 5.93
CA LYS A 430 10.99 -14.59 5.55
C LYS A 430 11.73 -14.08 6.76
N ASN A 431 12.96 -14.54 6.93
CA ASN A 431 13.84 -13.98 7.95
C ASN A 431 14.54 -12.73 7.41
N TYR A 432 14.12 -11.57 7.89
CA TYR A 432 14.64 -10.26 7.44
C TYR A 432 15.99 -9.90 8.10
N ASP A 433 16.40 -10.62 9.14
CA ASP A 433 17.67 -10.38 9.83
C ASP A 433 18.86 -10.99 9.08
N ASP A 434 18.61 -11.94 8.18
CA ASP A 434 19.64 -12.58 7.39
C ASP A 434 19.97 -11.80 6.11
N LYS A 435 21.26 -11.70 5.81
CA LYS A 435 21.73 -11.09 4.54
C LYS A 435 21.41 -11.96 3.32
N ILE A 436 21.17 -13.24 3.52
CA ILE A 436 20.80 -14.22 2.50
C ILE A 436 19.34 -14.57 2.74
N GLU A 437 18.54 -14.65 1.67
CA GLU A 437 17.13 -15.01 1.77
C GLU A 437 16.98 -16.37 2.48
N SER A 438 16.44 -16.34 3.67
CA SER A 438 16.17 -17.50 4.50
C SER A 438 14.75 -17.43 5.08
N PHE A 439 14.24 -18.56 5.55
CA PHE A 439 12.88 -18.66 6.08
C PHE A 439 12.92 -19.21 7.50
N GLN A 440 12.04 -18.72 8.33
CA GLN A 440 11.85 -19.17 9.70
C GLN A 440 10.39 -19.60 9.92
N LEU A 441 10.20 -20.62 10.73
CA LEU A 441 8.86 -21.05 11.13
C LEU A 441 8.36 -20.12 12.24
N VAL A 442 7.16 -19.59 12.09
CA VAL A 442 6.59 -18.63 13.02
C VAL A 442 5.16 -19.01 13.42
N TYR A 443 4.76 -18.63 14.62
CA TYR A 443 3.37 -18.58 15.02
C TYR A 443 2.77 -17.23 14.70
N GLN A 444 1.71 -17.24 13.88
CA GLN A 444 0.91 -16.08 13.56
C GLN A 444 -0.43 -16.16 14.27
N ALA A 445 -0.79 -15.12 15.02
CA ALA A 445 -2.09 -15.05 15.66
C ALA A 445 -3.20 -14.89 14.60
N CYS A 446 -4.27 -15.64 14.77
CA CYS A 446 -5.43 -15.65 13.88
C CYS A 446 -6.72 -15.81 14.67
N ASP A 447 -7.84 -15.50 14.04
CA ASP A 447 -9.15 -15.87 14.56
C ASP A 447 -9.34 -17.40 14.50
N ARG A 448 -9.81 -17.97 15.57
CA ARG A 448 -10.00 -19.42 15.73
C ARG A 448 -10.92 -20.04 14.67
N HIS A 449 -11.92 -19.28 14.21
CA HIS A 449 -12.97 -19.80 13.33
C HIS A 449 -12.63 -19.61 11.86
N THR A 450 -12.12 -18.43 11.50
CA THR A 450 -11.83 -18.06 10.10
C THR A 450 -10.40 -18.34 9.70
N ARG A 451 -9.49 -18.50 10.66
CA ARG A 451 -8.03 -18.60 10.47
C ARG A 451 -7.41 -17.33 9.87
N SER A 452 -8.18 -16.25 9.76
CA SER A 452 -7.71 -14.95 9.26
C SER A 452 -7.06 -14.14 10.39
N PRO A 453 -6.09 -13.26 10.10
CA PRO A 453 -5.48 -12.38 11.09
C PRO A 453 -6.51 -11.45 11.74
N ILE A 454 -6.58 -11.44 13.08
CA ILE A 454 -7.39 -10.49 13.83
C ILE A 454 -6.74 -9.10 13.73
N ARG A 455 -7.56 -8.10 13.39
CA ARG A 455 -7.10 -6.70 13.26
C ARG A 455 -7.69 -5.80 14.33
N TYR A 456 -9.00 -5.93 14.56
CA TYR A 456 -9.72 -5.07 15.50
C TYR A 456 -10.84 -5.84 16.21
N ILE A 457 -11.41 -5.21 17.22
CA ILE A 457 -12.66 -5.64 17.86
C ILE A 457 -13.60 -4.45 17.75
N ASP A 458 -14.79 -4.64 17.20
CA ASP A 458 -15.81 -3.59 17.10
C ASP A 458 -16.23 -3.14 18.50
N ALA A 459 -16.04 -1.86 18.81
CA ALA A 459 -16.31 -1.33 20.14
C ALA A 459 -17.83 -1.15 20.44
N THR A 460 -18.68 -1.30 19.42
CA THR A 460 -20.13 -1.21 19.55
C THR A 460 -20.82 -2.56 19.65
N THR A 461 -20.33 -3.58 18.95
CA THR A 461 -20.92 -4.92 18.91
C THR A 461 -20.08 -5.97 19.64
N GLY A 462 -18.77 -5.74 19.76
CA GLY A 462 -17.78 -6.69 20.26
C GLY A 462 -17.42 -7.80 19.28
N GLU A 463 -17.79 -7.65 18.01
CA GLU A 463 -17.43 -8.60 16.96
C GLU A 463 -15.93 -8.50 16.63
N ILE A 464 -15.33 -9.65 16.34
CA ILE A 464 -13.93 -9.73 15.90
C ILE A 464 -13.85 -9.33 14.43
N ILE A 465 -13.01 -8.35 14.14
CA ILE A 465 -12.75 -7.88 12.78
C ILE A 465 -11.45 -8.49 12.28
N VAL A 466 -11.57 -9.25 11.20
CA VAL A 466 -10.47 -9.95 10.54
C VAL A 466 -10.26 -9.41 9.12
N SER A 467 -9.06 -9.61 8.58
CA SER A 467 -8.78 -9.33 7.17
C SER A 467 -9.49 -10.37 6.29
N ASN A 468 -10.10 -9.92 5.20
CA ASN A 468 -10.53 -10.79 4.11
C ASN A 468 -9.28 -11.23 3.34
N ASN A 469 -8.94 -12.52 3.38
CA ASN A 469 -7.77 -13.08 2.72
C ASN A 469 -8.02 -13.29 1.22
#